data_208149b642f857f608125f9c252b359c
#
_entry.id   208149b642f857f608125f9c252b359c
#
_cell.length_a   1.000
_cell.length_b   1.000
_cell.length_c   1.000
_cell.angle_alpha   90.00
_cell.angle_beta   90.00
_cell.angle_gamma   90.00
#
_symmetry.space_group_name_H-M   'P 1'
#
loop_
_entity.id
_entity.type
_entity.pdbx_description
1 polymer ?
#
loop_
_entity_poly.entity_id
_entity_poly.type
_entity_poly.pdbx_seq_one_letter_code
_entity_poly.pdbx_strand_id
1 'polypeptide(L)'
;MISIVTIGHPPWLDHLTFFTKKYPDDFFMQRLDYSFSFTKKVIAYGDPHVMPMDRLKGHEVYVMVDTPLIDCTGLDKEWVYIPSSEYNKEILEVCDMKNVTEVIPKPMAYYPELKYFPRKYELYVNLTQPERKGHEKLSKVLHKLDGELDRKITMMASIPGNIINYFLGFKNIDIKIKPAGSMKYYDHLEQMLQYRIMIFSSYDEGIGLPAIESALYAQQLVMGDIRATNEFIEARFAPVVEYKVIGHNILGKHFLLQIWDEDEFYEILRKALDDPTFNVPKLKDRRVVDYNWIYMKLKEVVDF
;
A
#
# COMPACT_ATOMS: atom_id res chain seq x y z
N MET A 1 14.80 -23.61 8.35
CA MET A 1 14.40 -22.27 8.87
C MET A 1 14.99 -21.20 7.97
N ILE A 2 14.20 -20.19 7.60
CA ILE A 2 14.55 -19.12 6.67
C ILE A 2 14.38 -17.78 7.39
N SER A 3 15.35 -16.87 7.25
CA SER A 3 15.21 -15.51 7.73
C SER A 3 14.30 -14.72 6.77
N ILE A 4 13.20 -14.17 7.27
CA ILE A 4 12.46 -13.09 6.60
C ILE A 4 12.96 -11.78 7.17
N VAL A 5 13.51 -10.93 6.33
CA VAL A 5 14.11 -9.67 6.75
C VAL A 5 13.38 -8.46 6.14
N THR A 6 13.24 -7.41 6.90
CA THR A 6 12.70 -6.13 6.43
C THR A 6 13.32 -4.98 7.23
N ILE A 7 13.10 -3.74 6.77
CA ILE A 7 13.43 -2.55 7.56
C ILE A 7 12.25 -2.16 8.46
N GLY A 8 12.52 -1.34 9.47
CA GLY A 8 11.59 -0.99 10.54
C GLY A 8 10.33 -0.20 10.17
N HIS A 9 9.70 -0.50 9.02
CA HIS A 9 8.43 0.11 8.62
C HIS A 9 7.24 -0.62 9.29
N PRO A 10 6.46 0.03 10.19
CA PRO A 10 5.48 -0.66 11.03
C PRO A 10 4.48 -1.57 10.30
N PRO A 11 3.81 -1.15 9.20
CA PRO A 11 2.88 -2.03 8.49
C PRO A 11 3.55 -3.29 7.95
N TRP A 12 4.78 -3.20 7.44
CA TRP A 12 5.50 -4.39 6.95
C TRP A 12 5.81 -5.35 8.09
N LEU A 13 6.28 -4.82 9.22
CA LEU A 13 6.59 -5.62 10.40
C LEU A 13 5.35 -6.37 10.91
N ASP A 14 4.21 -5.69 11.00
CA ASP A 14 2.98 -6.30 11.52
C ASP A 14 2.45 -7.40 10.61
N HIS A 15 2.42 -7.18 9.29
CA HIS A 15 2.01 -8.19 8.31
C HIS A 15 2.91 -9.43 8.34
N LEU A 16 4.22 -9.22 8.31
CA LEU A 16 5.20 -10.33 8.35
C LEU A 16 5.20 -11.04 9.70
N THR A 17 5.04 -10.32 10.80
CA THR A 17 4.91 -10.92 12.14
C THR A 17 3.67 -11.81 12.22
N PHE A 18 2.56 -11.37 11.65
CA PHE A 18 1.33 -12.15 11.60
C PHE A 18 1.51 -13.44 10.78
N PHE A 19 2.18 -13.34 9.63
CA PHE A 19 2.47 -14.47 8.77
C PHE A 19 3.46 -15.45 9.43
N THR A 20 4.61 -14.96 9.94
CA THR A 20 5.65 -15.82 10.51
C THR A 20 5.22 -16.53 11.79
N LYS A 21 4.36 -15.90 12.61
CA LYS A 21 3.75 -16.56 13.78
C LYS A 21 2.89 -17.77 13.43
N LYS A 22 2.38 -17.84 12.21
CA LYS A 22 1.61 -18.99 11.73
C LYS A 22 2.50 -20.17 11.31
N TYR A 23 3.76 -19.89 10.94
CA TYR A 23 4.73 -20.87 10.47
C TYR A 23 6.09 -20.71 11.19
N PRO A 24 6.12 -20.85 12.54
CA PRO A 24 7.30 -20.51 13.35
C PRO A 24 8.46 -21.47 13.19
N ASP A 25 8.21 -22.70 12.72
CA ASP A 25 9.25 -23.70 12.50
C ASP A 25 10.06 -23.45 11.21
N ASP A 26 9.45 -22.76 10.24
CA ASP A 26 10.03 -22.52 8.93
C ASP A 26 10.59 -21.12 8.78
N PHE A 27 9.93 -20.11 9.36
CA PHE A 27 10.28 -18.71 9.20
C PHE A 27 10.64 -18.02 10.50
N PHE A 28 11.66 -17.20 10.42
CA PHE A 28 12.09 -16.32 11.50
C PHE A 28 12.23 -14.88 11.01
N MET A 29 11.44 -13.97 11.58
CA MET A 29 11.45 -12.56 11.20
C MET A 29 12.57 -11.79 11.88
N GLN A 30 13.33 -11.02 11.11
CA GLN A 30 14.42 -10.18 11.59
C GLN A 30 14.34 -8.76 10.97
N ARG A 31 14.93 -7.81 11.67
CA ARG A 31 15.12 -6.46 11.12
C ARG A 31 16.49 -6.37 10.47
N LEU A 32 16.52 -6.07 9.18
CA LEU A 32 17.77 -5.98 8.40
C LEU A 32 18.69 -4.86 8.90
N ASP A 33 18.12 -3.78 9.43
CA ASP A 33 18.86 -2.63 9.97
C ASP A 33 19.53 -2.90 11.34
N TYR A 34 19.10 -3.93 12.09
CA TYR A 34 19.64 -4.25 13.44
C TYR A 34 20.29 -5.63 13.56
N SER A 35 19.88 -6.60 12.75
CA SER A 35 20.40 -7.96 12.88
C SER A 35 21.79 -8.10 12.25
N PHE A 36 22.65 -8.94 12.83
CA PHE A 36 24.04 -9.16 12.39
C PHE A 36 24.29 -10.57 11.84
N SER A 37 23.33 -11.48 11.98
CA SER A 37 23.43 -12.84 11.47
C SER A 37 22.10 -13.27 10.84
N PHE A 38 22.18 -13.89 9.69
CA PHE A 38 21.02 -14.40 8.94
C PHE A 38 21.24 -15.87 8.59
N THR A 39 20.17 -16.60 8.30
CA THR A 39 20.25 -17.95 7.76
C THR A 39 20.87 -17.95 6.36
N LYS A 40 21.27 -19.13 5.85
CA LYS A 40 21.85 -19.23 4.50
C LYS A 40 20.89 -18.68 3.43
N LYS A 41 19.59 -18.99 3.54
CA LYS A 41 18.52 -18.49 2.66
C LYS A 41 17.78 -17.36 3.36
N VAL A 42 17.58 -16.24 2.67
CA VAL A 42 16.96 -15.02 3.21
C VAL A 42 15.90 -14.51 2.26
N ILE A 43 14.69 -14.26 2.77
CA ILE A 43 13.66 -13.52 2.05
C ILE A 43 13.72 -12.07 2.51
N ALA A 44 14.18 -11.17 1.65
CA ALA A 44 14.18 -9.73 1.88
C ALA A 44 12.85 -9.15 1.41
N TYR A 45 12.15 -8.47 2.30
CA TYR A 45 10.81 -7.97 2.06
C TYR A 45 10.74 -6.45 2.10
N GLY A 46 10.33 -5.83 1.01
CA GLY A 46 10.15 -4.38 0.91
C GLY A 46 10.72 -3.78 -0.37
N ASP A 47 11.21 -2.54 -0.27
CA ASP A 47 11.82 -1.82 -1.38
C ASP A 47 13.33 -2.08 -1.41
N PRO A 48 13.85 -2.81 -2.39
CA PRO A 48 15.26 -3.14 -2.45
C PRO A 48 16.19 -1.93 -2.68
N HIS A 49 15.66 -0.79 -3.17
CA HIS A 49 16.45 0.43 -3.35
C HIS A 49 16.75 1.17 -2.04
N VAL A 50 15.93 0.97 -1.01
CA VAL A 50 16.06 1.64 0.28
C VAL A 50 16.53 0.72 1.40
N MET A 51 16.51 -0.58 1.17
CA MET A 51 17.00 -1.57 2.12
C MET A 51 18.54 -1.66 2.07
N PRO A 52 19.22 -1.86 3.21
CA PRO A 52 20.68 -2.05 3.23
C PRO A 52 21.06 -3.47 2.74
N MET A 53 20.79 -3.74 1.46
CA MET A 53 20.96 -5.06 0.83
C MET A 53 22.39 -5.59 0.84
N ASP A 54 23.39 -4.70 0.92
CA ASP A 54 24.80 -5.08 1.06
C ASP A 54 25.06 -6.02 2.24
N ARG A 55 24.23 -5.98 3.28
CA ARG A 55 24.32 -6.83 4.47
C ARG A 55 23.94 -8.27 4.18
N LEU A 56 23.31 -8.53 3.03
CA LEU A 56 22.91 -9.87 2.59
C LEU A 56 23.91 -10.52 1.61
N LYS A 57 25.04 -9.87 1.34
CA LYS A 57 26.12 -10.45 0.52
C LYS A 57 26.59 -11.78 1.11
N GLY A 58 26.69 -12.80 0.25
CA GLY A 58 27.07 -14.16 0.65
C GLY A 58 25.93 -15.05 1.12
N HIS A 59 24.71 -14.53 1.15
CA HIS A 59 23.49 -15.31 1.37
C HIS A 59 22.78 -15.59 0.04
N GLU A 60 21.93 -16.60 0.02
CA GLU A 60 20.99 -16.90 -1.05
C GLU A 60 19.75 -16.02 -0.85
N VAL A 61 19.62 -14.97 -1.68
CA VAL A 61 18.67 -13.88 -1.45
C VAL A 61 17.47 -13.96 -2.38
N TYR A 62 16.29 -13.92 -1.80
CA TYR A 62 14.98 -13.83 -2.43
C TYR A 62 14.38 -12.48 -2.07
N VAL A 63 14.03 -11.64 -3.05
CA VAL A 63 13.52 -10.28 -2.80
C VAL A 63 12.04 -10.22 -3.10
N MET A 64 11.20 -10.14 -2.08
CA MET A 64 9.76 -9.91 -2.26
C MET A 64 9.49 -8.43 -2.42
N VAL A 65 9.17 -8.03 -3.66
CA VAL A 65 8.99 -6.63 -4.06
C VAL A 65 7.52 -6.23 -3.91
N ASP A 66 7.23 -5.30 -3.00
CA ASP A 66 5.87 -4.78 -2.77
C ASP A 66 5.73 -3.28 -2.97
N THR A 67 6.77 -2.63 -3.50
CA THR A 67 6.79 -1.20 -3.80
C THR A 67 6.71 -0.95 -5.29
N PRO A 68 6.25 0.24 -5.72
CA PRO A 68 6.26 0.56 -7.14
C PRO A 68 7.70 0.58 -7.66
N LEU A 69 7.92 -0.16 -8.73
CA LEU A 69 9.15 -0.12 -9.51
C LEU A 69 8.89 0.67 -10.79
N ILE A 70 9.91 1.35 -11.29
CA ILE A 70 9.94 1.95 -12.62
C ILE A 70 11.21 1.56 -13.36
N ASP A 71 12.29 1.31 -12.61
CA ASP A 71 13.56 0.82 -13.12
C ASP A 71 14.19 -0.14 -12.11
N CYS A 72 15.22 -0.86 -12.55
CA CYS A 72 15.94 -1.82 -11.73
C CYS A 72 17.41 -1.41 -11.50
N THR A 73 17.71 -0.12 -11.62
CA THR A 73 19.07 0.40 -11.42
C THR A 73 19.56 0.06 -10.02
N GLY A 74 20.72 -0.57 -9.93
CA GLY A 74 21.33 -0.96 -8.65
C GLY A 74 20.79 -2.27 -8.05
N LEU A 75 19.84 -2.94 -8.70
CA LEU A 75 19.38 -4.25 -8.29
C LEU A 75 20.36 -5.34 -8.72
N ASP A 76 20.60 -6.32 -7.88
CA ASP A 76 21.50 -7.45 -8.15
C ASP A 76 20.82 -8.46 -9.08
N LYS A 77 21.41 -8.76 -10.24
CA LYS A 77 20.85 -9.70 -11.23
C LYS A 77 20.90 -11.17 -10.82
N GLU A 78 21.68 -11.50 -9.81
CA GLU A 78 21.83 -12.88 -9.31
C GLU A 78 20.76 -13.23 -8.27
N TRP A 79 20.08 -12.24 -7.68
CA TRP A 79 19.02 -12.49 -6.72
C TRP A 79 17.75 -13.01 -7.39
N VAL A 80 16.92 -13.71 -6.62
CA VAL A 80 15.60 -14.15 -7.06
C VAL A 80 14.57 -13.11 -6.64
N TYR A 81 13.80 -12.59 -7.59
CA TYR A 81 12.76 -11.58 -7.35
C TYR A 81 11.37 -12.21 -7.33
N ILE A 82 10.64 -11.96 -6.25
CA ILE A 82 9.27 -12.39 -6.02
C ILE A 82 8.37 -11.14 -6.12
N PRO A 83 7.74 -10.89 -7.28
CA PRO A 83 6.87 -9.73 -7.46
C PRO A 83 5.57 -9.92 -6.66
N SER A 84 5.08 -8.84 -6.02
CA SER A 84 3.81 -8.87 -5.30
C SER A 84 2.60 -8.51 -6.19
N SER A 85 2.83 -8.06 -7.43
CA SER A 85 1.81 -7.73 -8.44
C SER A 85 2.32 -8.03 -9.84
N GLU A 86 1.41 -8.20 -10.81
CA GLU A 86 1.79 -8.34 -12.23
C GLU A 86 2.49 -7.08 -12.73
N TYR A 87 2.09 -5.90 -12.23
CA TYR A 87 2.79 -4.64 -12.53
C TYR A 87 4.28 -4.70 -12.16
N ASN A 88 4.60 -5.15 -10.95
CA ASN A 88 6.01 -5.29 -10.54
C ASN A 88 6.74 -6.37 -11.34
N LYS A 89 6.07 -7.46 -11.70
CA LYS A 89 6.62 -8.52 -12.53
C LYS A 89 7.03 -8.00 -13.90
N GLU A 90 6.14 -7.28 -14.58
CA GLU A 90 6.42 -6.71 -15.89
C GLU A 90 7.62 -5.74 -15.86
N ILE A 91 7.74 -4.90 -14.83
CA ILE A 91 8.90 -4.01 -14.71
C ILE A 91 10.19 -4.81 -14.55
N LEU A 92 10.21 -5.84 -13.70
CA LEU A 92 11.39 -6.71 -13.54
C LEU A 92 11.77 -7.42 -14.84
N GLU A 93 10.80 -7.89 -15.61
CA GLU A 93 11.00 -8.53 -16.92
C GLU A 93 11.53 -7.53 -17.97
N VAL A 94 10.98 -6.31 -18.04
CA VAL A 94 11.46 -5.23 -18.91
C VAL A 94 12.91 -4.83 -18.58
N CYS A 95 13.30 -4.92 -17.31
CA CYS A 95 14.66 -4.68 -16.86
C CYS A 95 15.63 -5.85 -17.16
N ASP A 96 15.20 -6.92 -17.83
CA ASP A 96 15.99 -8.13 -18.10
C ASP A 96 16.54 -8.79 -16.80
N MET A 97 15.71 -8.81 -15.75
CA MET A 97 16.01 -9.54 -14.53
C MET A 97 15.74 -11.04 -14.78
N LYS A 98 16.78 -11.89 -14.64
CA LYS A 98 16.71 -13.29 -15.07
C LYS A 98 15.92 -14.20 -14.13
N ASN A 99 15.96 -13.91 -12.84
CA ASN A 99 15.42 -14.77 -11.79
C ASN A 99 14.13 -14.13 -11.22
N VAL A 100 13.08 -14.04 -12.04
CA VAL A 100 11.76 -13.52 -11.62
C VAL A 100 10.78 -14.68 -11.50
N THR A 101 10.10 -14.79 -10.35
CA THR A 101 9.12 -15.85 -10.10
C THR A 101 7.73 -15.48 -10.62
N GLU A 102 6.76 -16.36 -10.40
CA GLU A 102 5.36 -15.98 -10.46
C GLU A 102 5.02 -14.93 -9.39
N VAL A 103 3.90 -14.23 -9.57
CA VAL A 103 3.41 -13.27 -8.59
C VAL A 103 2.97 -13.98 -7.32
N ILE A 104 3.60 -13.62 -6.20
CA ILE A 104 3.18 -14.03 -4.86
C ILE A 104 2.82 -12.76 -4.10
N PRO A 105 1.52 -12.45 -3.92
CA PRO A 105 1.10 -11.23 -3.28
C PRO A 105 1.57 -11.21 -1.81
N LYS A 106 1.81 -10.02 -1.33
CA LYS A 106 2.14 -9.74 0.06
C LYS A 106 1.12 -10.37 1.02
N PRO A 107 1.57 -11.14 2.03
CA PRO A 107 0.67 -11.59 3.09
C PRO A 107 0.16 -10.37 3.89
N MET A 108 -1.15 -10.21 3.98
CA MET A 108 -1.77 -9.12 4.74
C MET A 108 -2.36 -9.66 6.04
N ALA A 109 -2.03 -9.04 7.17
CA ALA A 109 -2.71 -9.34 8.43
C ALA A 109 -4.21 -9.02 8.29
N TYR A 110 -5.06 -9.98 8.59
CA TYR A 110 -6.51 -9.87 8.49
C TYR A 110 -7.16 -10.19 9.84
N TYR A 111 -8.01 -9.30 10.30
CA TYR A 111 -8.72 -9.35 11.58
C TYR A 111 -10.22 -9.42 11.32
N PRO A 112 -10.82 -10.63 11.25
CA PRO A 112 -12.23 -10.81 10.88
C PRO A 112 -13.23 -10.02 11.72
N GLU A 113 -12.90 -9.79 13.01
CA GLU A 113 -13.71 -9.03 13.96
C GLU A 113 -13.90 -7.56 13.56
N LEU A 114 -12.95 -6.98 12.83
CA LEU A 114 -13.02 -5.60 12.36
C LEU A 114 -13.99 -5.41 11.18
N LYS A 115 -14.44 -6.47 10.53
CA LYS A 115 -15.37 -6.37 9.39
C LYS A 115 -16.69 -5.67 9.74
N TYR A 116 -17.12 -5.81 10.98
CA TYR A 116 -18.38 -5.25 11.47
C TYR A 116 -18.16 -4.02 12.34
N PHE A 117 -17.01 -3.39 12.24
CA PHE A 117 -16.68 -2.21 13.02
C PHE A 117 -17.62 -1.04 12.65
N PRO A 118 -18.21 -0.32 13.63
CA PRO A 118 -19.19 0.72 13.35
C PRO A 118 -18.57 1.93 12.67
N ARG A 119 -19.14 2.35 11.55
CA ARG A 119 -18.75 3.57 10.80
C ARG A 119 -19.45 4.78 11.41
N LYS A 120 -18.68 5.67 12.02
CA LYS A 120 -19.20 6.83 12.75
C LYS A 120 -19.01 8.15 12.00
N TYR A 121 -18.02 8.19 11.11
CA TYR A 121 -17.57 9.40 10.43
C TYR A 121 -17.52 9.18 8.90
N GLU A 122 -17.28 10.24 8.14
CA GLU A 122 -17.38 10.17 6.68
C GLU A 122 -16.06 9.77 6.00
N LEU A 123 -15.01 10.56 6.14
CA LEU A 123 -13.85 10.48 5.27
C LEU A 123 -12.56 10.12 6.01
N TYR A 124 -11.78 9.22 5.47
CA TYR A 124 -10.43 8.90 5.92
C TYR A 124 -9.43 9.02 4.77
N VAL A 125 -8.28 9.64 5.01
CA VAL A 125 -7.18 9.73 4.03
C VAL A 125 -5.82 9.53 4.70
N ASN A 126 -4.89 8.89 3.98
CA ASN A 126 -3.51 8.72 4.40
C ASN A 126 -2.55 9.23 3.31
N LEU A 127 -1.77 10.28 3.61
CA LEU A 127 -0.88 11.00 2.69
C LEU A 127 0.58 10.97 3.18
N THR A 128 1.07 9.82 3.60
CA THR A 128 2.41 9.68 4.19
C THR A 128 3.57 10.06 3.25
N GLN A 129 3.34 10.02 1.94
CA GLN A 129 4.29 10.44 0.90
C GLN A 129 3.55 11.37 -0.07
N PRO A 130 3.48 12.67 0.22
CA PRO A 130 2.53 13.57 -0.44
C PRO A 130 2.69 13.65 -1.96
N GLU A 131 3.91 13.64 -2.48
CA GLU A 131 4.16 13.72 -3.93
C GLU A 131 3.53 12.55 -4.69
N ARG A 132 3.59 11.34 -4.14
CA ARG A 132 2.95 10.14 -4.69
C ARG A 132 1.46 10.04 -4.34
N LYS A 133 1.03 10.68 -3.26
CA LYS A 133 -0.34 10.54 -2.73
C LYS A 133 -1.32 11.61 -3.24
N GLY A 134 -0.91 12.41 -4.23
CA GLY A 134 -1.81 13.35 -4.93
C GLY A 134 -2.43 14.42 -4.05
N HIS A 135 -1.72 14.90 -3.02
CA HIS A 135 -2.24 15.82 -2.02
C HIS A 135 -2.78 17.14 -2.60
N GLU A 136 -2.14 17.68 -3.65
CA GLU A 136 -2.56 18.94 -4.27
C GLU A 136 -3.91 18.80 -5.00
N LYS A 137 -4.05 17.75 -5.84
CA LYS A 137 -5.34 17.49 -6.52
C LYS A 137 -6.43 17.14 -5.53
N LEU A 138 -6.11 16.30 -4.52
CA LEU A 138 -7.07 15.98 -3.48
C LEU A 138 -7.55 17.22 -2.73
N SER A 139 -6.64 18.14 -2.39
CA SER A 139 -7.05 19.42 -1.75
C SER A 139 -8.05 20.19 -2.59
N LYS A 140 -7.83 20.30 -3.92
CA LYS A 140 -8.78 20.97 -4.83
C LYS A 140 -10.15 20.29 -4.85
N VAL A 141 -10.16 18.95 -4.96
CA VAL A 141 -11.39 18.15 -4.88
C VAL A 141 -12.15 18.39 -3.58
N LEU A 142 -11.42 18.41 -2.45
CA LEU A 142 -12.04 18.65 -1.13
C LEU A 142 -12.57 20.09 -0.99
N HIS A 143 -11.87 21.10 -1.51
CA HIS A 143 -12.36 22.49 -1.50
C HIS A 143 -13.61 22.66 -2.37
N LYS A 144 -13.67 22.01 -3.54
CA LYS A 144 -14.87 21.97 -4.37
C LYS A 144 -16.04 21.32 -3.60
N LEU A 145 -15.78 20.16 -2.99
CA LEU A 145 -16.77 19.45 -2.17
C LEU A 145 -17.27 20.31 -1.01
N ASP A 146 -16.37 20.95 -0.24
CA ASP A 146 -16.71 21.80 0.91
C ASP A 146 -17.64 22.94 0.54
N GLY A 147 -17.45 23.53 -0.67
CA GLY A 147 -18.31 24.60 -1.19
C GLY A 147 -19.73 24.15 -1.54
N GLU A 148 -19.95 22.87 -1.79
CA GLU A 148 -21.24 22.30 -2.20
C GLU A 148 -21.97 21.56 -1.07
N LEU A 149 -21.29 21.28 0.06
CA LEU A 149 -21.91 20.60 1.19
C LEU A 149 -22.91 21.53 1.92
N ASP A 150 -24.09 20.99 2.18
CA ASP A 150 -25.16 21.61 3.00
C ASP A 150 -25.10 21.21 4.48
N ARG A 151 -24.19 20.30 4.85
CA ARG A 151 -23.97 19.78 6.20
C ARG A 151 -22.51 19.65 6.53
N LYS A 152 -22.19 19.60 7.82
CA LYS A 152 -20.83 19.29 8.28
C LYS A 152 -20.56 17.79 8.17
N ILE A 153 -19.35 17.45 7.72
CA ILE A 153 -18.81 16.11 7.72
C ILE A 153 -17.46 16.08 8.41
N THR A 154 -17.05 14.90 8.89
CA THR A 154 -15.76 14.73 9.55
C THR A 154 -14.80 13.94 8.66
N MET A 155 -13.57 14.44 8.53
CA MET A 155 -12.47 13.77 7.85
C MET A 155 -11.31 13.54 8.81
N MET A 156 -10.73 12.34 8.82
CA MET A 156 -9.41 12.09 9.40
C MET A 156 -8.37 12.13 8.31
N ALA A 157 -7.35 12.95 8.50
CA ALA A 157 -6.21 13.03 7.60
C ALA A 157 -4.91 12.66 8.32
N SER A 158 -4.29 11.56 7.91
CA SER A 158 -2.93 11.23 8.33
C SER A 158 -1.95 11.86 7.34
N ILE A 159 -1.37 13.00 7.70
CA ILE A 159 -0.54 13.82 6.82
C ILE A 159 0.77 14.26 7.49
N PRO A 160 1.87 14.42 6.73
CA PRO A 160 3.08 15.05 7.22
C PRO A 160 2.89 16.57 7.39
N GLY A 161 3.67 17.16 8.30
CA GLY A 161 3.53 18.58 8.67
C GLY A 161 3.69 19.58 7.54
N ASN A 162 4.52 19.27 6.55
CA ASN A 162 4.83 20.16 5.42
C ASN A 162 3.67 20.40 4.44
N ILE A 163 2.60 19.59 4.47
CA ILE A 163 1.43 19.77 3.61
C ILE A 163 0.15 20.16 4.34
N ILE A 164 0.22 20.45 5.64
CA ILE A 164 -0.95 20.84 6.45
C ILE A 164 -1.72 22.01 5.82
N ASN A 165 -1.02 22.98 5.24
CA ASN A 165 -1.65 24.18 4.66
C ASN A 165 -2.65 23.87 3.53
N TYR A 166 -2.50 22.75 2.81
CA TYR A 166 -3.43 22.29 1.79
C TYR A 166 -4.79 21.86 2.38
N PHE A 167 -4.82 21.57 3.68
CA PHE A 167 -5.98 21.02 4.40
C PHE A 167 -6.53 21.99 5.45
N LEU A 168 -6.38 23.30 5.22
CA LEU A 168 -6.94 24.36 6.08
C LEU A 168 -8.04 25.14 5.35
N GLY A 169 -8.87 25.84 6.11
CA GLY A 169 -9.85 26.79 5.57
C GLY A 169 -11.19 26.20 5.12
N PHE A 170 -11.45 24.94 5.42
CA PHE A 170 -12.74 24.28 5.15
C PHE A 170 -13.84 24.81 6.09
N LYS A 171 -15.07 24.95 5.59
CA LYS A 171 -16.24 25.41 6.34
C LYS A 171 -17.10 24.24 6.81
N ASN A 172 -17.27 23.25 5.95
CA ASN A 172 -18.19 22.12 6.14
C ASN A 172 -17.45 20.80 6.32
N ILE A 173 -16.12 20.73 6.10
CA ILE A 173 -15.29 19.57 6.37
C ILE A 173 -14.47 19.82 7.65
N ASP A 174 -14.84 19.15 8.75
CA ASP A 174 -14.05 19.14 9.99
C ASP A 174 -12.89 18.17 9.88
N ILE A 175 -11.68 18.69 9.63
CA ILE A 175 -10.49 17.88 9.40
C ILE A 175 -9.74 17.66 10.70
N LYS A 176 -9.68 16.40 11.12
CA LYS A 176 -8.84 15.92 12.23
C LYS A 176 -7.50 15.45 11.67
N ILE A 177 -6.45 16.20 11.96
CA ILE A 177 -5.10 15.90 11.49
C ILE A 177 -4.37 14.99 12.47
N LYS A 178 -3.73 13.95 11.96
CA LYS A 178 -2.89 13.05 12.71
C LYS A 178 -1.50 12.92 12.07
N PRO A 179 -0.41 12.91 12.86
CA PRO A 179 0.91 12.60 12.34
C PRO A 179 0.96 11.22 11.68
N ALA A 180 1.58 11.14 10.52
CA ALA A 180 1.79 9.87 9.82
C ALA A 180 2.73 8.94 10.60
N GLY A 181 2.48 7.63 10.54
CA GLY A 181 3.41 6.61 11.04
C GLY A 181 3.43 6.37 12.56
N SER A 182 2.46 6.91 13.33
CA SER A 182 2.47 6.88 14.81
C SER A 182 1.73 5.70 15.46
N MET A 183 1.23 4.71 14.69
CA MET A 183 0.36 3.65 15.21
C MET A 183 0.81 2.25 14.84
N LYS A 184 0.44 1.27 15.70
CA LYS A 184 0.44 -0.14 15.32
C LYS A 184 -0.61 -0.38 14.22
N TYR A 185 -0.41 -1.40 13.42
CA TYR A 185 -1.28 -1.67 12.27
C TYR A 185 -2.74 -1.96 12.68
N TYR A 186 -2.96 -2.73 13.75
CA TYR A 186 -4.30 -2.99 14.26
C TYR A 186 -5.03 -1.70 14.66
N ASP A 187 -4.37 -0.84 15.43
CA ASP A 187 -4.95 0.43 15.88
C ASP A 187 -5.23 1.38 14.69
N HIS A 188 -4.37 1.32 13.65
CA HIS A 188 -4.57 2.03 12.39
C HIS A 188 -5.84 1.56 11.68
N LEU A 189 -6.04 0.24 11.57
CA LEU A 189 -7.26 -0.33 10.99
C LEU A 189 -8.50 0.07 11.79
N GLU A 190 -8.50 -0.06 13.12
CA GLU A 190 -9.62 0.37 13.95
C GLU A 190 -9.96 1.85 13.73
N GLN A 191 -8.94 2.71 13.61
CA GLN A 191 -9.16 4.12 13.32
C GLN A 191 -9.72 4.34 11.93
N MET A 192 -9.11 3.77 10.89
CA MET A 192 -9.55 3.89 9.50
C MET A 192 -11.00 3.41 9.36
N LEU A 193 -11.32 2.29 9.97
CA LEU A 193 -12.64 1.67 9.88
C LEU A 193 -13.76 2.38 10.65
N GLN A 194 -13.46 3.39 11.45
CA GLN A 194 -14.49 4.30 11.99
C GLN A 194 -15.07 5.24 10.92
N TYR A 195 -14.42 5.35 9.77
CA TYR A 195 -14.81 6.21 8.67
C TYR A 195 -15.46 5.39 7.56
N ARG A 196 -16.49 5.94 6.94
CA ARG A 196 -17.28 5.26 5.93
C ARG A 196 -16.55 5.13 4.60
N ILE A 197 -15.80 6.16 4.23
CA ILE A 197 -15.16 6.29 2.93
C ILE A 197 -13.64 6.40 3.13
N MET A 198 -12.89 5.48 2.52
CA MET A 198 -11.46 5.61 2.33
C MET A 198 -11.18 6.41 1.06
N ILE A 199 -10.48 7.52 1.19
CA ILE A 199 -9.93 8.28 0.07
C ILE A 199 -8.50 7.80 -0.17
N PHE A 200 -8.28 7.16 -1.31
CA PHE A 200 -6.98 6.65 -1.73
C PHE A 200 -6.51 7.39 -2.98
N SER A 201 -6.01 8.60 -2.78
CA SER A 201 -5.61 9.53 -3.84
C SER A 201 -4.22 9.26 -4.44
N SER A 202 -3.66 8.08 -4.21
CA SER A 202 -2.34 7.70 -4.70
C SER A 202 -2.23 7.77 -6.22
N TYR A 203 -1.05 8.12 -6.71
CA TYR A 203 -0.68 8.10 -8.14
C TYR A 203 0.18 6.89 -8.50
N ASP A 204 0.75 6.20 -7.50
CA ASP A 204 1.67 5.10 -7.73
C ASP A 204 1.73 4.18 -6.52
N GLU A 205 1.60 2.87 -6.75
CA GLU A 205 1.60 1.82 -5.72
C GLU A 205 2.25 0.54 -6.22
N GLY A 206 2.82 -0.23 -5.31
CA GLY A 206 3.26 -1.60 -5.59
C GLY A 206 2.15 -2.64 -5.49
N ILE A 207 1.20 -2.42 -4.56
CA ILE A 207 0.04 -3.29 -4.31
C ILE A 207 -1.20 -2.49 -3.83
N GLY A 208 -1.02 -1.36 -3.12
CA GLY A 208 -2.12 -0.52 -2.67
C GLY A 208 -2.89 -1.07 -1.46
N LEU A 209 -2.19 -1.32 -0.36
CA LEU A 209 -2.77 -1.88 0.87
C LEU A 209 -4.09 -1.23 1.32
N PRO A 210 -4.25 0.11 1.40
CA PRO A 210 -5.49 0.72 1.87
C PRO A 210 -6.71 0.39 1.01
N ALA A 211 -6.52 0.17 -0.29
CA ALA A 211 -7.61 -0.22 -1.17
C ALA A 211 -8.03 -1.69 -0.95
N ILE A 212 -7.05 -2.58 -0.74
CA ILE A 212 -7.30 -3.99 -0.41
C ILE A 212 -7.96 -4.09 0.97
N GLU A 213 -7.51 -3.30 1.95
CA GLU A 213 -8.13 -3.19 3.28
C GLU A 213 -9.60 -2.76 3.16
N SER A 214 -9.90 -1.76 2.33
CA SER A 214 -11.28 -1.32 2.07
C SER A 214 -12.14 -2.46 1.52
N ALA A 215 -11.60 -3.30 0.63
CA ALA A 215 -12.31 -4.47 0.10
C ALA A 215 -12.51 -5.57 1.16
N LEU A 216 -11.50 -5.85 1.98
CA LEU A 216 -11.56 -6.85 3.05
C LEU A 216 -12.60 -6.50 4.11
N TYR A 217 -12.72 -5.22 4.44
CA TYR A 217 -13.57 -4.73 5.52
C TYR A 217 -14.85 -4.04 5.03
N ALA A 218 -15.20 -4.16 3.75
CA ALA A 218 -16.38 -3.56 3.13
C ALA A 218 -16.53 -2.06 3.42
N GLN A 219 -15.42 -1.31 3.30
CA GLN A 219 -15.39 0.14 3.40
C GLN A 219 -15.52 0.74 1.99
N GLN A 220 -16.31 1.81 1.81
CA GLN A 220 -16.35 2.52 0.53
C GLN A 220 -14.97 3.06 0.15
N LEU A 221 -14.66 3.06 -1.15
CA LEU A 221 -13.36 3.46 -1.66
C LEU A 221 -13.51 4.52 -2.75
N VAL A 222 -12.70 5.58 -2.67
CA VAL A 222 -12.53 6.58 -3.74
C VAL A 222 -11.07 6.61 -4.13
N MET A 223 -10.76 6.22 -5.37
CA MET A 223 -9.38 6.17 -5.86
C MET A 223 -9.29 6.34 -7.38
N GLY A 224 -8.07 6.64 -7.84
CA GLY A 224 -7.70 6.59 -9.26
C GLY A 224 -7.49 5.16 -9.76
N ASP A 225 -7.44 5.01 -11.10
CA ASP A 225 -7.19 3.75 -11.79
C ASP A 225 -5.69 3.37 -11.72
N ILE A 226 -5.23 2.98 -10.52
CA ILE A 226 -3.84 2.61 -10.28
C ILE A 226 -3.63 1.14 -10.60
N ARG A 227 -2.82 0.87 -11.62
CA ARG A 227 -2.65 -0.44 -12.24
C ARG A 227 -2.37 -1.56 -11.23
N ALA A 228 -1.33 -1.42 -10.40
CA ALA A 228 -0.97 -2.44 -9.43
C ALA A 228 -2.07 -2.76 -8.41
N THR A 229 -2.90 -1.76 -8.05
CA THR A 229 -4.00 -1.94 -7.09
C THR A 229 -5.21 -2.60 -7.73
N ASN A 230 -5.50 -2.26 -8.99
CA ASN A 230 -6.68 -2.79 -9.71
C ASN A 230 -6.57 -4.27 -10.04
N GLU A 231 -5.40 -4.87 -9.91
CA GLU A 231 -5.22 -6.32 -9.99
C GLU A 231 -5.96 -7.03 -8.86
N PHE A 232 -6.03 -6.42 -7.68
CA PHE A 232 -6.54 -7.04 -6.45
C PHE A 232 -7.99 -6.71 -6.14
N ILE A 233 -8.51 -5.60 -6.65
CA ILE A 233 -9.86 -5.14 -6.31
C ILE A 233 -10.69 -4.79 -7.55
N GLU A 234 -12.01 -4.87 -7.40
CA GLU A 234 -12.99 -4.37 -8.35
C GLU A 234 -13.78 -3.22 -7.70
N ALA A 235 -13.72 -2.05 -8.30
CA ALA A 235 -14.44 -0.84 -7.89
C ALA A 235 -14.62 0.08 -9.09
N ARG A 236 -15.33 1.20 -8.92
CA ARG A 236 -15.27 2.31 -9.87
C ARG A 236 -14.07 3.18 -9.56
N PHE A 237 -13.26 3.47 -10.55
CA PHE A 237 -12.05 4.26 -10.44
C PHE A 237 -12.14 5.54 -11.27
N ALA A 238 -11.49 6.61 -10.80
CA ALA A 238 -11.25 7.78 -11.63
C ALA A 238 -10.16 7.44 -12.66
N PRO A 239 -10.41 7.64 -13.98
CA PRO A 239 -9.47 7.25 -15.02
C PRO A 239 -8.14 8.02 -14.90
N VAL A 240 -7.05 7.39 -15.35
CA VAL A 240 -5.74 8.05 -15.49
C VAL A 240 -5.76 8.92 -16.76
N VAL A 241 -5.41 10.19 -16.60
CA VAL A 241 -5.37 11.18 -17.69
C VAL A 241 -3.95 11.60 -18.06
N GLU A 242 -2.97 11.34 -17.19
CA GLU A 242 -1.57 11.71 -17.42
C GLU A 242 -0.64 10.70 -16.74
N TYR A 243 0.49 10.40 -17.40
CA TYR A 243 1.61 9.66 -16.83
C TYR A 243 2.81 10.58 -16.69
N LYS A 244 3.42 10.64 -15.49
CA LYS A 244 4.55 11.50 -15.21
C LYS A 244 5.62 10.76 -14.43
N VAL A 245 6.86 10.83 -14.91
CA VAL A 245 8.01 10.31 -14.18
C VAL A 245 8.57 11.40 -13.27
N ILE A 246 8.76 11.08 -11.98
CA ILE A 246 9.44 11.96 -11.02
C ILE A 246 10.61 11.23 -10.37
N GLY A 247 11.70 11.96 -10.14
CA GLY A 247 12.81 11.48 -9.32
C GLY A 247 12.58 11.80 -7.85
N HIS A 248 12.92 10.86 -6.97
CA HIS A 248 12.87 11.09 -5.53
C HIS A 248 14.30 11.26 -4.98
N ASN A 249 14.66 12.48 -4.60
CA ASN A 249 16.03 12.84 -4.20
C ASN A 249 16.54 12.07 -2.95
N ILE A 250 15.64 11.71 -2.02
CA ILE A 250 16.01 11.02 -0.78
C ILE A 250 16.23 9.52 -1.02
N LEU A 251 15.44 8.91 -1.90
CA LEU A 251 15.46 7.46 -2.14
C LEU A 251 16.30 7.06 -3.35
N GLY A 252 16.78 8.04 -4.14
CA GLY A 252 17.57 7.78 -5.34
C GLY A 252 16.86 6.99 -6.45
N LYS A 253 15.53 6.95 -6.43
CA LYS A 253 14.72 6.22 -7.41
C LYS A 253 13.70 7.11 -8.12
N HIS A 254 13.15 6.61 -9.21
CA HIS A 254 12.07 7.25 -9.94
C HIS A 254 10.71 6.60 -9.62
N PHE A 255 9.64 7.37 -9.80
CA PHE A 255 8.25 6.90 -9.73
C PHE A 255 7.51 7.23 -11.01
N LEU A 256 6.64 6.33 -11.46
CA LEU A 256 5.69 6.57 -12.55
C LEU A 256 4.34 6.94 -11.94
N LEU A 257 4.06 8.23 -11.91
CA LEU A 257 2.79 8.73 -11.41
C LEU A 257 1.68 8.52 -12.45
N GLN A 258 0.62 7.84 -12.06
CA GLN A 258 -0.62 7.61 -12.80
C GLN A 258 -1.65 8.64 -12.31
N ILE A 259 -1.65 9.81 -12.95
CA ILE A 259 -2.43 10.96 -12.47
C ILE A 259 -3.88 10.81 -12.90
N TRP A 260 -4.76 10.66 -11.93
CA TRP A 260 -6.19 10.47 -12.15
C TRP A 260 -6.92 11.77 -12.51
N ASP A 261 -8.09 11.63 -13.17
CA ASP A 261 -9.00 12.72 -13.53
C ASP A 261 -9.65 13.32 -12.28
N GLU A 262 -9.56 14.64 -12.13
CA GLU A 262 -10.03 15.38 -10.95
C GLU A 262 -11.55 15.43 -10.85
N ASP A 263 -12.22 15.60 -11.99
CA ASP A 263 -13.69 15.71 -12.01
C ASP A 263 -14.34 14.32 -11.78
N GLU A 264 -13.83 13.26 -12.39
CA GLU A 264 -14.32 11.90 -12.14
C GLU A 264 -14.05 11.46 -10.69
N PHE A 265 -12.89 11.80 -10.13
CA PHE A 265 -12.59 11.52 -8.73
C PHE A 265 -13.58 12.24 -7.80
N TYR A 266 -13.87 13.52 -8.09
CA TYR A 266 -14.87 14.29 -7.37
C TYR A 266 -16.27 13.66 -7.46
N GLU A 267 -16.70 13.26 -8.67
CA GLU A 267 -18.02 12.64 -8.88
C GLU A 267 -18.16 11.30 -8.12
N ILE A 268 -17.10 10.49 -8.08
CA ILE A 268 -17.08 9.24 -7.29
C ILE A 268 -17.19 9.57 -5.80
N LEU A 269 -16.44 10.54 -5.30
CA LEU A 269 -16.48 10.98 -3.90
C LEU A 269 -17.87 11.50 -3.51
N ARG A 270 -18.46 12.35 -4.36
CA ARG A 270 -19.79 12.92 -4.14
C ARG A 270 -20.87 11.84 -4.03
N LYS A 271 -20.88 10.89 -4.98
CA LYS A 271 -21.81 9.76 -4.96
C LYS A 271 -21.59 8.84 -3.74
N ALA A 272 -20.34 8.61 -3.33
CA ALA A 272 -20.06 7.83 -2.14
C ALA A 272 -20.56 8.50 -0.85
N LEU A 273 -20.57 9.84 -0.78
CA LEU A 273 -21.15 10.57 0.34
C LEU A 273 -22.68 10.45 0.40
N ASP A 274 -23.34 10.43 -0.74
CA ASP A 274 -24.81 10.38 -0.82
C ASP A 274 -25.36 8.95 -0.65
N ASP A 275 -24.65 7.94 -1.17
CA ASP A 275 -25.08 6.54 -1.13
C ASP A 275 -24.06 5.67 -0.36
N PRO A 276 -24.42 5.18 0.83
CA PRO A 276 -23.52 4.35 1.64
C PRO A 276 -23.21 2.98 1.03
N THR A 277 -23.90 2.56 -0.02
CA THR A 277 -23.66 1.31 -0.75
C THR A 277 -22.80 1.50 -2.00
N PHE A 278 -22.64 2.76 -2.43
CA PHE A 278 -21.88 3.07 -3.63
C PHE A 278 -20.39 2.81 -3.45
N ASN A 279 -19.81 2.18 -4.43
CA ASN A 279 -18.36 1.92 -4.55
C ASN A 279 -17.71 1.21 -3.36
N VAL A 280 -18.42 0.24 -2.77
CA VAL A 280 -17.83 -0.73 -1.84
C VAL A 280 -17.04 -1.74 -2.68
N PRO A 281 -15.70 -1.76 -2.59
CA PRO A 281 -14.88 -2.58 -3.47
C PRO A 281 -15.04 -4.07 -3.16
N LYS A 282 -14.83 -4.90 -4.20
CA LYS A 282 -14.76 -6.36 -4.08
C LYS A 282 -13.32 -6.82 -4.25
N LEU A 283 -12.91 -7.74 -3.41
CA LEU A 283 -11.61 -8.38 -3.54
C LEU A 283 -11.65 -9.38 -4.71
N LYS A 284 -10.86 -9.13 -5.76
CA LYS A 284 -10.66 -10.04 -6.91
C LYS A 284 -9.75 -11.20 -6.54
N ASP A 285 -8.66 -10.87 -5.85
CA ASP A 285 -7.63 -11.83 -5.50
C ASP A 285 -7.57 -12.06 -3.98
N ARG A 286 -8.02 -13.21 -3.53
CA ARG A 286 -7.99 -13.60 -2.12
C ARG A 286 -6.66 -14.16 -1.64
N ARG A 287 -5.70 -14.39 -2.55
CA ARG A 287 -4.37 -14.90 -2.19
C ARG A 287 -3.66 -13.99 -1.18
N VAL A 288 -3.95 -12.67 -1.18
CA VAL A 288 -3.39 -11.71 -0.20
C VAL A 288 -3.66 -12.07 1.27
N VAL A 289 -4.70 -12.84 1.56
CA VAL A 289 -5.05 -13.35 2.91
C VAL A 289 -5.04 -14.88 3.00
N ASP A 290 -4.68 -15.57 1.94
CA ASP A 290 -4.50 -17.02 1.92
C ASP A 290 -3.05 -17.39 2.32
N TYR A 291 -2.82 -17.39 3.62
CA TYR A 291 -1.47 -17.67 4.15
C TYR A 291 -0.96 -19.07 3.78
N ASN A 292 -1.85 -20.07 3.64
CA ASN A 292 -1.43 -21.42 3.27
C ASN A 292 -0.93 -21.45 1.82
N TRP A 293 -1.64 -20.77 0.91
CA TRP A 293 -1.20 -20.65 -0.47
C TRP A 293 0.13 -19.90 -0.57
N ILE A 294 0.26 -18.73 0.11
CA ILE A 294 1.50 -17.95 0.13
C ILE A 294 2.66 -18.78 0.71
N TYR A 295 2.42 -19.48 1.82
CA TYR A 295 3.41 -20.38 2.43
C TYR A 295 3.90 -21.46 1.46
N MET A 296 2.97 -22.15 0.79
CA MET A 296 3.31 -23.21 -0.17
C MET A 296 4.13 -22.66 -1.34
N LYS A 297 3.74 -21.48 -1.86
CA LYS A 297 4.46 -20.83 -2.95
C LYS A 297 5.85 -20.33 -2.55
N LEU A 298 6.00 -19.75 -1.38
CA LEU A 298 7.31 -19.38 -0.86
C LEU A 298 8.19 -20.62 -0.65
N LYS A 299 7.61 -21.72 -0.19
CA LYS A 299 8.30 -22.99 -0.02
C LYS A 299 8.81 -23.55 -1.34
N GLU A 300 7.99 -23.53 -2.40
CA GLU A 300 8.38 -23.93 -3.76
C GLU A 300 9.53 -23.07 -4.30
N VAL A 301 9.44 -21.74 -4.16
CA VAL A 301 10.42 -20.79 -4.69
C VAL A 301 11.76 -20.88 -3.96
N VAL A 302 11.72 -21.01 -2.64
CA VAL A 302 12.94 -21.01 -1.81
C VAL A 302 13.55 -22.43 -1.65
N ASP A 303 12.83 -23.47 -2.07
CA ASP A 303 13.23 -24.88 -2.01
C ASP A 303 13.69 -25.31 -0.61
N PHE A 304 12.73 -25.45 0.34
CA PHE A 304 13.00 -25.90 1.71
C PHE A 304 11.90 -26.81 2.27
#